data_c33edb0e35e097af61a7fec2a47a003f
#
_entry.id   c33edb0e35e097af61a7fec2a47a003f
#
_cell.length_a   1.000
_cell.length_b   1.000
_cell.length_c   1.000
_cell.angle_alpha   90.00
_cell.angle_beta   90.00
_cell.angle_gamma   90.00
#
_symmetry.space_group_name_H-M   'P 1'
#
loop_
_entity.id
_entity.type
_entity.pdbx_description
1 polymer ?
#
loop_
_entity_poly.entity_id
_entity_poly.type
_entity_poly.pdbx_seq_one_letter_code
_entity_poly.pdbx_strand_id
1 'polypeptide(L)'
;GQDAQYSGNQPSYTDNGDGTITDNVTGLMWQQDPGEKMTYSQAVAGASNLTLAGYSDWRLASIKELYSLIQFDGLDPSGPSTSNLVPFIDTDYFNFEYGDESAGERVIDSQWATSTKYVSTTMNGNETMFGVNFADGRIKGYGTGAMRGGEKGFFTIYVRGNLAYGENAFVDNGNSTVSDNATGLTWTQNDSGTGMDWDAALNYCESLDVGGSSDWRLPNVKELQSIVDYSRSPDTSNSAAIDPIFTTSSITNEAGQTDYPFFWSSTTHANLRSGGNAAYVSFGRALGYMNNQWIDVHGAGAQRSDPKDSSAAAQYASTGHGPQGDAVRGNNYVRCVTDSNTTTSVSGNPSSTTEGTTSQATNEQPAQGQNQANGQERPEIDLA
;
A
#
# COMPACT_ATOMS: atom_id res chain seq x y z
N GLY A 1 -16.71 -7.64 -1.63
CA GLY A 1 -15.52 -7.48 -1.20
C GLY A 1 -14.66 -6.23 -1.30
N GLN A 2 -15.22 -5.02 -1.06
CA GLN A 2 -14.39 -3.82 -0.93
C GLN A 2 -13.62 -3.85 0.41
N ASP A 3 -12.46 -3.18 0.45
CA ASP A 3 -11.60 -3.08 1.64
C ASP A 3 -12.38 -2.70 2.92
N ALA A 4 -13.25 -1.71 2.83
CA ALA A 4 -14.09 -1.25 3.94
C ALA A 4 -15.06 -2.32 4.51
N GLN A 5 -15.22 -3.48 3.85
CA GLN A 5 -16.07 -4.58 4.29
C GLN A 5 -15.31 -5.62 5.14
N TYR A 6 -13.98 -5.53 5.20
CA TYR A 6 -13.12 -6.43 5.94
C TYR A 6 -12.54 -5.76 7.18
N SER A 7 -12.36 -6.53 8.24
CA SER A 7 -11.67 -6.07 9.44
C SER A 7 -10.16 -6.25 9.25
N GLY A 8 -9.47 -5.16 8.94
CA GLY A 8 -7.99 -5.12 8.93
C GLY A 8 -7.42 -4.61 10.25
N ASN A 9 -6.11 -4.69 10.38
CA ASN A 9 -5.39 -4.04 11.47
C ASN A 9 -5.58 -2.52 11.35
N GLN A 10 -6.19 -1.92 12.38
CA GLN A 10 -6.36 -0.48 12.43
C GLN A 10 -5.05 0.17 12.85
N PRO A 11 -4.70 1.36 12.33
CA PRO A 11 -3.58 2.15 12.82
C PRO A 11 -3.68 2.38 14.33
N SER A 12 -2.56 2.29 15.02
CA SER A 12 -2.50 2.54 16.47
C SER A 12 -1.18 3.21 16.79
N TYR A 13 -1.25 4.47 17.20
CA TYR A 13 -0.08 5.29 17.47
C TYR A 13 -0.05 5.76 18.91
N THR A 14 1.15 6.03 19.42
CA THR A 14 1.40 6.67 20.69
C THR A 14 2.33 7.86 20.47
N ASP A 15 1.87 9.05 20.80
CA ASP A 15 2.73 10.23 20.89
C ASP A 15 3.56 10.13 22.18
N ASN A 16 4.88 10.05 22.04
CA ASN A 16 5.79 9.93 23.18
C ASN A 16 6.07 11.26 23.87
N GLY A 17 5.61 12.38 23.30
CA GLY A 17 5.78 13.72 23.86
C GLY A 17 7.21 14.28 23.75
N ASP A 18 8.07 13.64 22.95
CA ASP A 18 9.49 13.98 22.76
C ASP A 18 9.87 14.19 21.29
N GLY A 19 8.87 14.37 20.42
CA GLY A 19 9.01 14.52 18.98
C GLY A 19 9.07 13.20 18.25
N THR A 20 8.68 12.10 18.90
CA THR A 20 8.60 10.78 18.29
C THR A 20 7.21 10.15 18.46
N ILE A 21 6.83 9.32 17.50
CA ILE A 21 5.59 8.56 17.47
C ILE A 21 5.93 7.07 17.43
N THR A 22 5.38 6.30 18.36
CA THR A 22 5.45 4.83 18.31
C THR A 22 4.25 4.29 17.54
N ASP A 23 4.51 3.50 16.51
CA ASP A 23 3.51 2.69 15.82
C ASP A 23 3.37 1.34 16.56
N ASN A 24 2.26 1.17 17.25
CA ASN A 24 1.99 0.00 18.08
C ASN A 24 1.68 -1.26 17.24
N VAL A 25 1.37 -1.12 15.96
CA VAL A 25 1.08 -2.23 15.04
C VAL A 25 2.35 -2.79 14.43
N THR A 26 3.23 -1.91 13.94
CA THR A 26 4.45 -2.31 13.23
C THR A 26 5.66 -2.47 14.15
N GLY A 27 5.62 -1.88 15.36
CA GLY A 27 6.76 -1.79 16.25
C GLY A 27 7.85 -0.82 15.79
N LEU A 28 7.52 0.06 14.85
CA LEU A 28 8.37 1.14 14.37
C LEU A 28 8.19 2.38 15.26
N MET A 29 9.25 3.16 15.37
CA MET A 29 9.21 4.49 15.98
C MET A 29 9.61 5.52 14.94
N TRP A 30 8.84 6.59 14.83
CA TRP A 30 8.94 7.61 13.80
C TRP A 30 9.31 8.97 14.39
N GLN A 31 10.08 9.74 13.64
CA GLN A 31 10.13 11.18 13.82
C GLN A 31 8.74 11.76 13.50
N GLN A 32 8.24 12.68 14.36
CA GLN A 32 6.90 13.26 14.20
C GLN A 32 6.85 14.35 13.13
N ASP A 33 7.87 15.20 13.09
CA ASP A 33 7.93 16.41 12.26
C ASP A 33 8.94 16.24 11.13
N PRO A 34 8.54 16.32 9.85
CA PRO A 34 9.46 16.25 8.72
C PRO A 34 10.35 17.47 8.59
N GLY A 35 10.00 18.62 9.20
CA GLY A 35 10.65 19.89 8.99
C GLY A 35 10.56 20.39 7.54
N GLU A 36 11.51 21.19 7.13
CA GLU A 36 11.61 21.73 5.78
C GLU A 36 11.97 20.66 4.74
N LYS A 37 11.51 20.83 3.51
CA LYS A 37 11.93 19.96 2.40
C LYS A 37 13.45 20.02 2.20
N MET A 38 14.05 18.86 1.96
CA MET A 38 15.48 18.70 1.71
C MET A 38 15.74 17.92 0.43
N THR A 39 16.93 18.07 -0.16
CA THR A 39 17.33 17.25 -1.31
C THR A 39 17.44 15.78 -0.92
N TYR A 40 17.40 14.89 -1.91
CA TYR A 40 17.53 13.45 -1.62
C TYR A 40 18.88 13.11 -0.95
N SER A 41 19.95 13.74 -1.38
CA SER A 41 21.28 13.56 -0.77
C SER A 41 21.31 14.00 0.69
N GLN A 42 20.63 15.10 1.03
CA GLN A 42 20.47 15.56 2.41
C GLN A 42 19.61 14.59 3.23
N ALA A 43 18.51 14.07 2.67
CA ALA A 43 17.67 13.09 3.32
C ALA A 43 18.44 11.80 3.68
N VAL A 44 19.26 11.30 2.75
CA VAL A 44 20.13 10.13 3.00
C VAL A 44 21.17 10.41 4.08
N ALA A 45 21.84 11.55 4.02
CA ALA A 45 22.89 11.92 4.97
C ALA A 45 22.33 12.28 6.36
N GLY A 46 21.10 12.78 6.42
CA GLY A 46 20.49 13.29 7.66
C GLY A 46 20.28 12.21 8.71
N ALA A 47 20.00 10.98 8.30
CA ALA A 47 19.78 9.87 9.22
C ALA A 47 20.96 9.63 10.18
N SER A 48 22.19 9.66 9.64
CA SER A 48 23.39 9.42 10.44
C SER A 48 23.75 10.57 11.38
N ASN A 49 23.16 11.74 11.17
CA ASN A 49 23.39 12.93 11.97
C ASN A 49 22.29 13.21 12.99
N LEU A 50 21.17 12.46 12.91
CA LEU A 50 20.02 12.70 13.77
C LEU A 50 20.23 12.05 15.14
N THR A 51 20.10 12.87 16.18
CA THR A 51 19.88 12.42 17.55
C THR A 51 18.57 13.02 18.03
N LEU A 52 17.57 12.16 18.25
CA LEU A 52 16.24 12.57 18.68
C LEU A 52 15.76 11.62 19.78
N ALA A 53 15.16 12.17 20.82
CA ALA A 53 14.66 11.42 21.97
C ALA A 53 15.74 10.54 22.65
N GLY A 54 17.02 10.92 22.55
CA GLY A 54 18.15 10.15 23.09
C GLY A 54 18.60 8.97 22.22
N TYR A 55 18.00 8.76 21.05
CA TYR A 55 18.38 7.71 20.09
C TYR A 55 19.20 8.27 18.94
N SER A 56 20.13 7.46 18.42
CA SER A 56 21.01 7.78 17.28
C SER A 56 21.03 6.70 16.20
N ASP A 57 20.10 5.72 16.29
CA ASP A 57 19.95 4.61 15.34
C ASP A 57 18.82 4.88 14.31
N TRP A 58 18.59 6.14 14.02
CA TRP A 58 17.63 6.58 13.02
C TRP A 58 18.10 6.23 11.61
N ARG A 59 17.16 5.87 10.73
CA ARG A 59 17.41 5.59 9.31
C ARG A 59 16.36 6.24 8.42
N LEU A 60 16.72 6.49 7.17
CA LEU A 60 15.75 6.86 6.15
C LEU A 60 14.85 5.65 5.88
N ALA A 61 13.55 5.83 6.01
CA ALA A 61 12.57 4.74 5.88
C ALA A 61 12.67 4.06 4.50
N SER A 62 12.49 2.75 4.45
CA SER A 62 12.19 2.06 3.20
C SER A 62 10.80 2.45 2.69
N ILE A 63 10.52 2.15 1.42
CA ILE A 63 9.19 2.43 0.86
C ILE A 63 8.08 1.63 1.58
N LYS A 64 8.35 0.38 1.98
CA LYS A 64 7.39 -0.43 2.73
C LYS A 64 7.14 0.13 4.12
N GLU A 65 8.18 0.62 4.79
CA GLU A 65 8.03 1.27 6.09
C GLU A 65 7.23 2.57 5.96
N LEU A 66 7.61 3.48 5.06
CA LEU A 66 6.90 4.75 4.95
C LEU A 66 5.45 4.57 4.47
N TYR A 67 5.20 3.61 3.58
CA TYR A 67 3.86 3.32 3.08
C TYR A 67 2.94 2.72 4.16
N SER A 68 3.49 2.17 5.25
CA SER A 68 2.67 1.71 6.38
C SER A 68 1.83 2.82 7.00
N LEU A 69 2.29 4.07 6.91
CA LEU A 69 1.59 5.24 7.45
C LEU A 69 0.43 5.73 6.58
N ILE A 70 0.33 5.26 5.31
CA ILE A 70 -0.74 5.74 4.42
C ILE A 70 -2.12 5.31 4.91
N GLN A 71 -3.10 6.22 4.79
CA GLN A 71 -4.50 5.97 5.14
C GLN A 71 -5.40 6.40 3.98
N PHE A 72 -6.32 5.52 3.57
CA PHE A 72 -7.20 5.74 2.41
C PHE A 72 -8.56 6.35 2.75
N ASP A 73 -8.68 6.94 3.93
CA ASP A 73 -9.69 7.95 4.26
C ASP A 73 -9.32 9.35 3.76
N GLY A 74 -8.09 9.53 3.27
CA GLY A 74 -7.65 10.70 2.53
C GLY A 74 -8.41 10.92 1.22
N LEU A 75 -8.37 12.16 0.71
CA LEU A 75 -9.03 12.57 -0.53
C LEU A 75 -8.02 13.15 -1.52
N ASP A 76 -7.87 12.50 -2.68
CA ASP A 76 -7.02 13.00 -3.77
C ASP A 76 -7.51 14.37 -4.26
N PRO A 77 -6.67 15.41 -4.21
CA PRO A 77 -7.05 16.76 -4.63
C PRO A 77 -7.14 16.90 -6.16
N SER A 78 -8.02 16.14 -6.79
CA SER A 78 -8.25 16.16 -8.25
C SER A 78 -9.02 17.39 -8.66
N GLY A 79 -8.35 18.44 -9.05
CA GLY A 79 -8.97 19.64 -9.60
C GLY A 79 -8.46 20.92 -8.94
N PRO A 80 -9.03 22.07 -9.30
CA PRO A 80 -8.54 23.38 -8.85
C PRO A 80 -8.97 23.75 -7.43
N SER A 81 -9.82 22.95 -6.78
CA SER A 81 -10.29 23.25 -5.42
C SER A 81 -9.26 22.79 -4.40
N THR A 82 -8.86 23.69 -3.51
CA THR A 82 -8.00 23.45 -2.35
C THR A 82 -8.80 23.44 -1.03
N SER A 83 -10.13 23.40 -1.12
CA SER A 83 -11.00 23.30 0.05
C SER A 83 -11.32 21.83 0.36
N ASN A 84 -11.50 21.53 1.66
CA ASN A 84 -11.85 20.20 2.16
C ASN A 84 -10.81 19.11 1.82
N LEU A 85 -9.55 19.48 1.81
CA LEU A 85 -8.44 18.54 1.63
C LEU A 85 -8.32 17.64 2.86
N VAL A 86 -8.14 16.34 2.63
CA VAL A 86 -7.86 15.35 3.67
C VAL A 86 -6.63 14.58 3.22
N PRO A 87 -5.50 14.69 3.93
CA PRO A 87 -4.28 13.96 3.56
C PRO A 87 -4.41 12.48 3.85
N PHE A 88 -3.58 11.69 3.21
CA PHE A 88 -3.51 10.23 3.37
C PHE A 88 -2.58 9.80 4.51
N ILE A 89 -2.52 10.58 5.58
CA ILE A 89 -1.74 10.30 6.80
C ILE A 89 -2.50 10.84 8.00
N ASP A 90 -2.33 10.21 9.16
CA ASP A 90 -2.96 10.64 10.41
C ASP A 90 -2.30 11.92 10.96
N THR A 91 -2.97 13.05 10.78
CA THR A 91 -2.47 14.37 11.21
C THR A 91 -2.66 14.64 12.71
N ASP A 92 -3.33 13.78 13.44
CA ASP A 92 -3.36 13.86 14.91
C ASP A 92 -2.01 13.45 15.53
N TYR A 93 -1.21 12.67 14.77
CA TYR A 93 0.08 12.17 15.20
C TYR A 93 1.25 12.72 14.39
N PHE A 94 1.11 12.92 13.08
CA PHE A 94 2.21 13.33 12.20
C PHE A 94 1.99 14.74 11.66
N ASN A 95 3.02 15.57 11.71
CA ASN A 95 2.98 16.86 11.03
C ASN A 95 3.01 16.65 9.52
N PHE A 96 2.10 17.32 8.82
CA PHE A 96 1.93 17.20 7.38
C PHE A 96 1.67 18.56 6.75
N GLU A 97 2.27 18.77 5.58
CA GLU A 97 2.04 19.97 4.77
C GLU A 97 1.80 19.59 3.30
N TYR A 98 0.86 20.27 2.67
CA TYR A 98 0.70 20.27 1.23
C TYR A 98 1.82 21.08 0.56
N GLY A 99 1.89 21.05 -0.77
CA GLY A 99 2.79 21.94 -1.51
C GLY A 99 2.45 23.41 -1.29
N ASP A 100 3.48 24.24 -1.22
CA ASP A 100 3.34 25.70 -1.02
C ASP A 100 2.97 26.39 -2.34
N GLU A 101 1.66 26.64 -2.54
CA GLU A 101 1.16 27.35 -3.72
C GLU A 101 1.70 28.78 -3.81
N SER A 102 2.04 29.42 -2.68
CA SER A 102 2.62 30.77 -2.67
C SER A 102 4.06 30.79 -3.20
N ALA A 103 4.77 29.67 -3.08
CA ALA A 103 6.08 29.43 -3.69
C ALA A 103 6.00 28.89 -5.13
N GLY A 104 4.78 28.71 -5.67
CA GLY A 104 4.54 28.20 -7.03
C GLY A 104 4.53 26.68 -7.13
N GLU A 105 4.44 25.97 -6.02
CA GLU A 105 4.23 24.53 -5.99
C GLU A 105 2.75 24.20 -6.24
N ARG A 106 2.47 22.96 -6.63
CA ARG A 106 1.09 22.45 -6.68
C ARG A 106 0.72 21.90 -5.31
N VAL A 107 -0.54 21.88 -4.96
CA VAL A 107 -1.05 21.24 -3.72
C VAL A 107 -0.47 19.84 -3.51
N ILE A 108 -0.34 19.04 -4.58
CA ILE A 108 0.23 17.69 -4.52
C ILE A 108 1.77 17.64 -4.50
N ASP A 109 2.47 18.75 -4.45
CA ASP A 109 3.94 18.76 -4.35
C ASP A 109 4.39 18.57 -2.89
N SER A 110 3.91 17.48 -2.28
CA SER A 110 4.21 16.98 -0.95
C SER A 110 4.76 15.56 -1.05
N GLN A 111 5.94 15.43 -1.68
CA GLN A 111 6.60 14.15 -1.89
C GLN A 111 7.51 13.82 -0.71
N TRP A 112 7.44 12.59 -0.23
CA TRP A 112 8.22 12.12 0.91
C TRP A 112 9.27 11.11 0.47
N ALA A 113 10.52 11.32 0.90
CA ALA A 113 11.66 10.51 0.51
C ALA A 113 11.71 9.17 1.24
N THR A 114 12.23 8.14 0.54
CA THR A 114 12.59 6.85 1.12
C THR A 114 13.98 6.41 0.71
N SER A 115 14.51 5.39 1.37
CA SER A 115 15.79 4.77 1.00
C SER A 115 15.69 3.83 -0.21
N THR A 116 14.47 3.46 -0.64
CA THR A 116 14.25 2.48 -1.69
C THR A 116 14.43 3.10 -3.07
N LYS A 117 15.53 2.76 -3.75
CA LYS A 117 15.78 3.16 -5.14
C LYS A 117 15.13 2.18 -6.10
N TYR A 118 14.69 2.69 -7.24
CA TYR A 118 14.34 1.85 -8.38
C TYR A 118 15.61 1.23 -8.97
N VAL A 119 15.58 -0.07 -9.19
CA VAL A 119 16.74 -0.82 -9.70
C VAL A 119 17.02 -0.57 -11.19
N SER A 120 16.11 0.13 -11.88
CA SER A 120 16.31 0.64 -13.23
C SER A 120 16.29 2.18 -13.20
N THR A 121 15.88 2.81 -14.28
CA THR A 121 15.76 4.26 -14.42
C THR A 121 14.36 4.63 -14.92
N THR A 122 13.92 5.85 -14.63
CA THR A 122 12.68 6.41 -15.18
C THR A 122 12.99 7.58 -16.12
N MET A 123 11.99 8.01 -16.90
CA MET A 123 12.08 9.21 -17.74
C MET A 123 13.35 9.27 -18.59
N ASN A 124 13.70 8.16 -19.26
CA ASN A 124 14.88 8.04 -20.15
C ASN A 124 16.23 8.23 -19.44
N GLY A 125 16.42 7.63 -18.28
CA GLY A 125 17.73 7.50 -17.67
C GLY A 125 17.91 8.21 -16.31
N ASN A 126 16.85 8.70 -15.69
CA ASN A 126 16.96 9.30 -14.36
C ASN A 126 17.09 8.21 -13.28
N GLU A 127 18.11 8.32 -12.42
CA GLU A 127 18.10 7.61 -11.14
C GLU A 127 16.88 8.04 -10.33
N THR A 128 16.20 7.06 -9.79
CA THR A 128 14.86 7.25 -9.20
C THR A 128 14.77 6.55 -7.85
N MET A 129 14.15 7.19 -6.89
CA MET A 129 13.70 6.55 -5.65
C MET A 129 12.17 6.47 -5.64
N PHE A 130 11.63 5.44 -5.00
CA PHE A 130 10.21 5.39 -4.69
C PHE A 130 9.91 6.26 -3.47
N GLY A 131 8.96 7.17 -3.61
CA GLY A 131 8.49 8.00 -2.52
C GLY A 131 7.00 7.90 -2.32
N VAL A 132 6.53 8.18 -1.12
CA VAL A 132 5.10 8.31 -0.82
C VAL A 132 4.68 9.76 -0.99
N ASN A 133 3.52 9.96 -1.55
CA ASN A 133 2.88 11.27 -1.57
C ASN A 133 1.59 11.20 -0.74
N PHE A 134 1.65 11.70 0.47
CA PHE A 134 0.48 11.70 1.37
C PHE A 134 -0.56 12.77 1.02
N ALA A 135 -0.27 13.69 0.08
CA ALA A 135 -1.28 14.62 -0.42
C ALA A 135 -2.23 13.97 -1.42
N ASP A 136 -1.76 12.99 -2.20
CA ASP A 136 -2.55 12.34 -3.25
C ASP A 136 -2.60 10.80 -3.14
N GLY A 137 -2.09 10.23 -2.04
CA GLY A 137 -2.26 8.81 -1.71
C GLY A 137 -1.54 7.84 -2.64
N ARG A 138 -0.29 8.15 -3.08
CA ARG A 138 0.41 7.36 -4.12
C ARG A 138 1.85 7.04 -3.78
N ILE A 139 2.33 5.91 -4.32
CA ILE A 139 3.76 5.64 -4.49
C ILE A 139 4.15 6.03 -5.92
N LYS A 140 5.17 6.88 -6.04
CA LYS A 140 5.70 7.33 -7.32
C LYS A 140 7.21 7.21 -7.35
N GLY A 141 7.75 7.01 -8.56
CA GLY A 141 9.18 7.21 -8.80
C GLY A 141 9.52 8.71 -8.90
N TYR A 142 10.52 9.13 -8.16
CA TYR A 142 11.03 10.50 -8.18
C TYR A 142 12.51 10.51 -8.50
N GLY A 143 12.91 11.35 -9.48
CA GLY A 143 14.31 11.55 -9.79
C GLY A 143 15.10 12.08 -8.59
N THR A 144 16.28 11.50 -8.34
CA THR A 144 17.14 11.84 -7.20
C THR A 144 18.25 12.84 -7.54
N GLY A 145 18.44 13.13 -8.84
CA GLY A 145 19.47 14.06 -9.33
C GLY A 145 18.94 15.47 -9.61
N ALA A 146 19.86 16.35 -9.93
CA ALA A 146 19.54 17.70 -10.37
C ALA A 146 18.81 17.68 -11.73
N MET A 147 17.67 18.34 -11.80
CA MET A 147 16.89 18.55 -13.02
C MET A 147 17.09 20.00 -13.54
N ARG A 148 16.55 20.30 -14.74
CA ARG A 148 16.43 21.69 -15.18
C ARG A 148 15.55 22.46 -14.18
N GLY A 149 16.17 23.27 -13.32
CA GLY A 149 15.49 24.03 -12.26
C GLY A 149 16.03 23.77 -10.86
N GLY A 150 17.02 22.89 -10.71
CA GLY A 150 17.64 22.58 -9.43
C GLY A 150 17.31 21.17 -8.94
N GLU A 151 17.77 20.83 -7.75
CA GLU A 151 17.42 19.59 -7.07
C GLU A 151 16.01 19.72 -6.45
N LYS A 152 15.23 18.64 -6.58
CA LYS A 152 13.91 18.58 -5.97
C LYS A 152 14.02 18.42 -4.46
N GLY A 153 13.18 19.16 -3.72
CA GLY A 153 13.01 18.99 -2.28
C GLY A 153 11.97 17.92 -1.96
N PHE A 154 12.20 17.19 -0.87
CA PHE A 154 11.33 16.15 -0.34
C PHE A 154 11.13 16.36 1.15
N PHE A 155 9.93 16.15 1.64
CA PHE A 155 9.72 15.93 3.07
C PHE A 155 10.38 14.61 3.48
N THR A 156 10.86 14.54 4.70
CA THR A 156 11.58 13.37 5.19
C THR A 156 11.31 13.19 6.68
N ILE A 157 10.84 12.00 7.05
CA ILE A 157 10.85 11.54 8.44
C ILE A 157 11.71 10.30 8.57
N TYR A 158 12.43 10.22 9.67
CA TYR A 158 13.27 9.07 9.96
C TYR A 158 12.54 8.05 10.84
N VAL A 159 12.95 6.82 10.70
CA VAL A 159 12.38 5.67 11.40
C VAL A 159 13.46 4.91 12.14
N ARG A 160 13.08 4.23 13.22
CA ARG A 160 13.92 3.28 13.96
C ARG A 160 13.10 2.09 14.47
N GLY A 161 13.76 1.11 15.05
CA GLY A 161 13.11 -0.11 15.57
C GLY A 161 12.86 -1.14 14.47
N ASN A 162 12.17 -2.18 14.77
CA ASN A 162 11.72 -3.32 13.95
C ASN A 162 12.34 -3.46 12.54
N LEU A 163 13.61 -3.87 12.46
CA LEU A 163 14.34 -4.03 11.19
C LEU A 163 13.77 -5.13 10.28
N ALA A 164 12.90 -5.99 10.81
CA ALA A 164 12.26 -7.04 10.03
C ALA A 164 10.97 -6.58 9.33
N TYR A 165 10.48 -5.36 9.61
CA TYR A 165 9.29 -4.86 8.95
C TYR A 165 9.51 -4.70 7.44
N GLY A 166 8.57 -5.24 6.65
CA GLY A 166 8.64 -5.21 5.19
C GLY A 166 9.43 -6.36 4.56
N GLU A 167 10.10 -7.20 5.36
CA GLU A 167 10.71 -8.44 4.89
C GLU A 167 9.65 -9.54 4.79
N ASN A 168 9.60 -10.24 3.65
CA ASN A 168 8.68 -11.34 3.44
C ASN A 168 9.34 -12.68 3.79
N ALA A 169 8.52 -13.66 4.18
CA ALA A 169 8.95 -15.02 4.47
C ALA A 169 8.05 -16.03 3.73
N PHE A 170 8.20 -16.06 2.40
CA PHE A 170 7.36 -16.85 1.51
C PHE A 170 7.64 -18.33 1.59
N VAL A 171 6.58 -19.14 1.56
CA VAL A 171 6.60 -20.60 1.49
C VAL A 171 5.61 -21.07 0.44
N ASP A 172 6.08 -21.86 -0.53
CA ASP A 172 5.22 -22.56 -1.48
C ASP A 172 4.52 -23.73 -0.77
N ASN A 173 3.19 -23.68 -0.71
CA ASN A 173 2.39 -24.71 -0.07
C ASN A 173 2.17 -25.94 -0.95
N GLY A 174 2.62 -25.96 -2.21
CA GLY A 174 2.49 -27.06 -3.14
C GLY A 174 1.07 -27.31 -3.65
N ASN A 175 0.14 -26.38 -3.38
CA ASN A 175 -1.28 -26.48 -3.73
C ASN A 175 -1.79 -25.22 -4.48
N SER A 176 -0.90 -24.57 -5.22
CA SER A 176 -1.14 -23.29 -5.94
C SER A 176 -1.35 -22.09 -5.03
N THR A 177 -0.86 -22.18 -3.79
CA THR A 177 -0.85 -21.05 -2.85
C THR A 177 0.54 -20.81 -2.28
N VAL A 178 0.80 -19.59 -1.84
CA VAL A 178 2.03 -19.16 -1.17
C VAL A 178 1.67 -18.49 0.14
N SER A 179 2.19 -19.01 1.25
CA SER A 179 2.08 -18.34 2.54
C SER A 179 3.23 -17.36 2.75
N ASP A 180 2.93 -16.20 3.30
CA ASP A 180 3.92 -15.28 3.84
C ASP A 180 3.88 -15.34 5.37
N ASN A 181 4.86 -16.01 5.95
CA ASN A 181 4.93 -16.17 7.40
C ASN A 181 5.25 -14.87 8.16
N ALA A 182 5.73 -13.84 7.45
CA ALA A 182 6.00 -12.54 8.06
C ALA A 182 4.71 -11.73 8.27
N THR A 183 3.74 -11.86 7.37
CA THR A 183 2.47 -11.12 7.42
C THR A 183 1.31 -11.96 7.93
N GLY A 184 1.44 -13.30 7.91
CA GLY A 184 0.34 -14.22 8.20
C GLY A 184 -0.70 -14.30 7.08
N LEU A 185 -0.37 -13.85 5.88
CA LEU A 185 -1.24 -13.89 4.71
C LEU A 185 -0.92 -15.10 3.82
N THR A 186 -1.93 -15.62 3.16
CA THR A 186 -1.78 -16.63 2.12
C THR A 186 -2.31 -16.09 0.79
N TRP A 187 -1.53 -16.27 -0.26
CA TRP A 187 -1.75 -15.71 -1.58
C TRP A 187 -1.99 -16.81 -2.61
N THR A 188 -2.77 -16.50 -3.65
CA THR A 188 -2.75 -17.35 -4.85
C THR A 188 -1.39 -17.27 -5.52
N GLN A 189 -0.80 -18.44 -5.86
CA GLN A 189 0.50 -18.49 -6.52
C GLN A 189 0.45 -17.95 -7.95
N ASN A 190 -0.66 -18.25 -8.67
CA ASN A 190 -0.94 -17.71 -9.98
C ASN A 190 -1.79 -16.44 -9.87
N ASP A 191 -1.63 -15.54 -10.83
CA ASP A 191 -2.56 -14.43 -11.04
C ASP A 191 -3.79 -14.89 -11.85
N SER A 192 -4.70 -13.95 -12.16
CA SER A 192 -5.94 -14.21 -12.91
C SER A 192 -5.73 -14.62 -14.37
N GLY A 193 -4.51 -14.54 -14.90
CA GLY A 193 -4.18 -14.84 -16.30
C GLY A 193 -4.75 -13.87 -17.33
N THR A 194 -5.66 -13.00 -16.93
CA THR A 194 -6.30 -11.97 -17.77
C THR A 194 -6.72 -10.77 -16.93
N GLY A 195 -6.72 -9.60 -17.56
CA GLY A 195 -7.23 -8.37 -16.94
C GLY A 195 -8.76 -8.34 -16.91
N MET A 196 -9.31 -7.69 -15.91
CA MET A 196 -10.74 -7.49 -15.71
C MET A 196 -11.01 -6.15 -15.03
N ASP A 197 -12.25 -5.65 -15.14
CA ASP A 197 -12.67 -4.46 -14.42
C ASP A 197 -12.72 -4.72 -12.90
N TRP A 198 -12.87 -3.66 -12.13
CA TRP A 198 -12.75 -3.76 -10.69
C TRP A 198 -13.85 -4.58 -10.02
N ASP A 199 -15.10 -4.47 -10.47
CA ASP A 199 -16.21 -5.25 -9.93
C ASP A 199 -16.04 -6.74 -10.23
N ALA A 200 -15.58 -7.07 -11.44
CA ALA A 200 -15.23 -8.44 -11.79
C ALA A 200 -14.05 -8.97 -10.95
N ALA A 201 -13.08 -8.12 -10.62
CA ALA A 201 -11.93 -8.49 -9.79
C ALA A 201 -12.35 -8.87 -8.35
N LEU A 202 -13.28 -8.11 -7.76
CA LEU A 202 -13.85 -8.45 -6.46
C LEU A 202 -14.54 -9.81 -6.49
N ASN A 203 -15.45 -10.00 -7.46
CA ASN A 203 -16.20 -11.23 -7.62
C ASN A 203 -15.31 -12.43 -7.96
N TYR A 204 -14.23 -12.21 -8.72
CA TYR A 204 -13.26 -13.25 -9.06
C TYR A 204 -12.66 -13.88 -7.80
N CYS A 205 -12.15 -13.08 -6.89
CA CYS A 205 -11.57 -13.59 -5.66
C CYS A 205 -12.61 -14.24 -4.74
N GLU A 206 -13.79 -13.62 -4.56
CA GLU A 206 -14.84 -14.14 -3.70
C GLU A 206 -15.43 -15.48 -4.20
N SER A 207 -15.32 -15.76 -5.50
CA SER A 207 -15.78 -17.03 -6.09
C SER A 207 -14.70 -18.11 -6.19
N LEU A 208 -13.47 -17.80 -5.75
CA LEU A 208 -12.33 -18.68 -5.94
C LEU A 208 -12.32 -19.81 -4.90
N ASP A 209 -12.02 -21.03 -5.37
CA ASP A 209 -11.74 -22.20 -4.52
C ASP A 209 -10.38 -22.77 -4.93
N VAL A 210 -9.34 -22.44 -4.17
CA VAL A 210 -7.95 -22.83 -4.43
C VAL A 210 -7.27 -23.20 -3.12
N GLY A 211 -6.40 -24.19 -3.17
CA GLY A 211 -5.59 -24.60 -2.02
C GLY A 211 -6.41 -25.19 -0.86
N GLY A 212 -7.70 -25.49 -1.09
CA GLY A 212 -8.62 -25.99 -0.07
C GLY A 212 -9.26 -24.86 0.76
N SER A 213 -9.18 -23.61 0.31
CA SER A 213 -9.88 -22.45 0.89
C SER A 213 -10.83 -21.84 -0.12
N SER A 214 -11.97 -21.36 0.36
CA SER A 214 -12.96 -20.56 -0.37
C SER A 214 -13.11 -19.14 0.21
N ASP A 215 -12.26 -18.75 1.17
CA ASP A 215 -12.30 -17.44 1.85
C ASP A 215 -11.35 -16.44 1.20
N TRP A 216 -11.26 -16.49 -0.14
CA TRP A 216 -10.41 -15.59 -0.90
C TRP A 216 -11.05 -14.22 -1.07
N ARG A 217 -10.22 -13.18 -1.03
CA ARG A 217 -10.64 -11.80 -1.27
C ARG A 217 -9.60 -11.05 -2.11
N LEU A 218 -10.01 -9.98 -2.74
CA LEU A 218 -9.09 -9.04 -3.36
C LEU A 218 -8.28 -8.35 -2.23
N PRO A 219 -6.94 -8.32 -2.29
CA PRO A 219 -6.11 -7.68 -1.27
C PRO A 219 -6.40 -6.17 -1.18
N ASN A 220 -6.31 -5.61 0.02
CA ASN A 220 -6.18 -4.17 0.12
C ASN A 220 -4.83 -3.71 -0.44
N VAL A 221 -4.69 -2.41 -0.67
CA VAL A 221 -3.50 -1.90 -1.37
C VAL A 221 -2.22 -2.04 -0.54
N LYS A 222 -2.30 -1.99 0.79
CA LYS A 222 -1.12 -2.21 1.67
C LYS A 222 -0.67 -3.67 1.62
N GLU A 223 -1.61 -4.60 1.66
CA GLU A 223 -1.32 -6.02 1.47
C GLU A 223 -0.69 -6.28 0.10
N LEU A 224 -1.26 -5.74 -0.97
CA LEU A 224 -0.73 -5.93 -2.31
C LEU A 224 0.67 -5.32 -2.46
N GLN A 225 0.91 -4.14 -1.88
CA GLN A 225 2.22 -3.49 -1.88
C GLN A 225 3.25 -4.31 -1.06
N SER A 226 2.84 -5.02 -0.02
CA SER A 226 3.74 -5.79 0.84
C SER A 226 4.50 -6.90 0.08
N ILE A 227 3.94 -7.42 -1.02
CA ILE A 227 4.57 -8.48 -1.83
C ILE A 227 5.39 -7.93 -3.01
N VAL A 228 5.53 -6.62 -3.15
CA VAL A 228 6.43 -6.02 -4.15
C VAL A 228 7.89 -6.30 -3.77
N ASP A 229 8.65 -6.82 -4.72
CA ASP A 229 10.10 -6.98 -4.64
C ASP A 229 10.79 -5.83 -5.39
N TYR A 230 11.18 -4.81 -4.67
CA TYR A 230 11.84 -3.62 -5.23
C TYR A 230 13.27 -3.86 -5.75
N SER A 231 13.80 -5.07 -5.58
CA SER A 231 15.08 -5.49 -6.18
C SER A 231 14.96 -5.98 -7.62
N ARG A 232 13.72 -6.03 -8.17
CA ARG A 232 13.41 -6.59 -9.48
C ARG A 232 12.68 -5.59 -10.36
N SER A 233 12.91 -5.69 -11.67
CA SER A 233 12.15 -4.93 -12.68
C SER A 233 12.22 -5.61 -14.04
N PRO A 234 11.31 -5.26 -14.98
CA PRO A 234 11.37 -5.75 -16.34
C PRO A 234 12.72 -5.47 -17.04
N ASP A 235 13.37 -4.34 -16.72
CA ASP A 235 14.60 -3.91 -17.38
C ASP A 235 15.87 -4.55 -16.81
N THR A 236 15.89 -4.91 -15.52
CA THR A 236 17.12 -5.38 -14.87
C THR A 236 17.12 -6.86 -14.57
N SER A 237 15.97 -7.44 -14.22
CA SER A 237 15.82 -8.86 -13.90
C SER A 237 14.99 -9.62 -14.96
N ASN A 238 14.49 -8.93 -15.98
CA ASN A 238 13.58 -9.48 -16.99
C ASN A 238 12.38 -10.20 -16.35
N SER A 239 11.85 -9.61 -15.29
CA SER A 239 10.75 -10.17 -14.49
C SER A 239 9.85 -9.10 -13.94
N ALA A 240 8.67 -9.49 -13.46
CA ALA A 240 7.85 -8.65 -12.61
C ALA A 240 8.58 -8.29 -11.30
N ALA A 241 8.20 -7.17 -10.68
CA ALA A 241 8.69 -6.74 -9.37
C ALA A 241 8.03 -7.53 -8.23
N ILE A 242 8.24 -8.85 -8.24
CA ILE A 242 7.72 -9.80 -7.24
C ILE A 242 8.66 -11.00 -7.14
N ASP A 243 8.65 -11.69 -5.99
CA ASP A 243 9.40 -12.91 -5.81
C ASP A 243 9.01 -13.98 -6.86
N PRO A 244 9.98 -14.68 -7.49
CA PRO A 244 9.72 -15.70 -8.51
C PRO A 244 8.95 -16.93 -8.02
N ILE A 245 8.70 -17.07 -6.72
CA ILE A 245 7.79 -18.08 -6.17
C ILE A 245 6.35 -17.88 -6.71
N PHE A 246 6.01 -16.64 -7.10
CA PHE A 246 4.74 -16.28 -7.72
C PHE A 246 4.82 -16.40 -9.25
N THR A 247 3.83 -17.03 -9.86
CA THR A 247 3.65 -16.99 -11.31
C THR A 247 2.95 -15.70 -11.69
N THR A 248 3.56 -14.92 -12.58
CA THR A 248 2.99 -13.64 -13.04
C THR A 248 2.89 -13.63 -14.57
N SER A 249 1.70 -13.33 -15.06
CA SER A 249 1.43 -13.22 -16.50
C SER A 249 2.24 -12.09 -17.12
N SER A 250 2.73 -12.29 -18.34
CA SER A 250 3.32 -11.22 -19.14
C SER A 250 2.27 -10.56 -20.02
N ILE A 251 2.46 -9.28 -20.30
CA ILE A 251 1.63 -8.50 -21.23
C ILE A 251 2.50 -7.81 -22.29
N THR A 252 1.86 -7.29 -23.32
CA THR A 252 2.46 -6.27 -24.18
C THR A 252 1.94 -4.91 -23.71
N ASN A 253 2.85 -4.03 -23.27
CA ASN A 253 2.50 -2.72 -22.77
C ASN A 253 2.20 -1.70 -23.90
N GLU A 254 1.84 -0.48 -23.54
CA GLU A 254 1.48 0.60 -24.45
C GLU A 254 2.64 1.04 -25.36
N ALA A 255 3.90 0.76 -24.98
CA ALA A 255 5.10 0.95 -25.79
C ALA A 255 5.41 -0.23 -26.73
N GLY A 256 4.58 -1.28 -26.74
CA GLY A 256 4.80 -2.51 -27.52
C GLY A 256 5.88 -3.42 -26.94
N GLN A 257 6.26 -3.26 -25.69
CA GLN A 257 7.29 -4.04 -25.02
C GLN A 257 6.66 -5.19 -24.21
N THR A 258 7.39 -6.30 -24.06
CA THR A 258 7.06 -7.32 -23.07
C THR A 258 7.18 -6.70 -21.67
N ASP A 259 6.15 -6.86 -20.87
CA ASP A 259 6.02 -6.24 -19.56
C ASP A 259 5.11 -7.09 -18.65
N TYR A 260 4.79 -6.55 -17.46
CA TYR A 260 3.93 -7.18 -16.49
C TYR A 260 2.77 -6.26 -16.10
N PRO A 261 1.63 -6.83 -15.70
CA PRO A 261 0.40 -6.06 -15.52
C PRO A 261 0.41 -5.19 -14.25
N PHE A 262 -0.55 -4.27 -14.22
CA PHE A 262 -1.05 -3.67 -12.99
C PHE A 262 -2.01 -4.65 -12.31
N PHE A 263 -2.02 -4.65 -10.99
CA PHE A 263 -2.89 -5.50 -10.20
C PHE A 263 -3.85 -4.65 -9.37
N TRP A 264 -5.13 -4.98 -9.45
CA TRP A 264 -6.16 -4.34 -8.63
C TRP A 264 -5.97 -4.61 -7.15
N SER A 265 -6.30 -3.62 -6.34
CA SER A 265 -6.61 -3.79 -4.93
C SER A 265 -8.09 -3.54 -4.66
N SER A 266 -8.58 -3.99 -3.51
CA SER A 266 -9.95 -3.71 -3.04
C SER A 266 -10.13 -2.28 -2.52
N THR A 267 -9.04 -1.50 -2.42
CA THR A 267 -9.02 -0.17 -1.82
C THR A 267 -9.52 0.90 -2.81
N THR A 268 -10.56 1.59 -2.41
CA THR A 268 -11.04 2.78 -3.13
C THR A 268 -10.04 3.92 -2.94
N HIS A 269 -9.65 4.55 -4.04
CA HIS A 269 -8.87 5.79 -4.03
C HIS A 269 -9.81 6.95 -4.32
N ALA A 270 -10.39 7.49 -3.26
CA ALA A 270 -11.38 8.56 -3.35
C ALA A 270 -10.72 9.90 -3.71
N ASN A 271 -11.42 10.71 -4.47
CA ASN A 271 -11.08 12.10 -4.73
C ASN A 271 -12.20 13.02 -4.23
N LEU A 272 -11.99 14.33 -4.31
CA LEU A 272 -12.97 15.34 -3.86
C LEU A 272 -14.35 15.26 -4.56
N ARG A 273 -14.51 14.43 -5.60
CA ARG A 273 -15.74 14.31 -6.39
C ARG A 273 -16.43 12.96 -6.23
N SER A 274 -15.66 11.89 -6.09
CA SER A 274 -16.21 10.54 -6.09
C SER A 274 -15.22 9.49 -5.58
N GLY A 275 -15.73 8.30 -5.26
CA GLY A 275 -14.96 7.06 -5.06
C GLY A 275 -14.87 6.20 -6.33
N GLY A 276 -14.88 6.80 -7.51
CA GLY A 276 -14.90 6.09 -8.80
C GLY A 276 -13.58 5.45 -9.22
N ASN A 277 -12.50 5.65 -8.46
CA ASN A 277 -11.19 5.03 -8.72
C ASN A 277 -10.85 3.99 -7.64
N ALA A 278 -10.07 2.98 -8.02
CA ALA A 278 -9.46 2.04 -7.11
C ALA A 278 -7.94 2.06 -7.23
N ALA A 279 -7.26 1.82 -6.12
CA ALA A 279 -5.81 1.72 -6.11
C ALA A 279 -5.34 0.43 -6.79
N TYR A 280 -4.23 0.51 -7.50
CA TYR A 280 -3.51 -0.62 -8.07
C TYR A 280 -2.02 -0.54 -7.76
N VAL A 281 -1.32 -1.66 -7.85
CA VAL A 281 0.14 -1.73 -7.81
C VAL A 281 0.66 -2.21 -9.16
N SER A 282 1.68 -1.55 -9.69
CA SER A 282 2.35 -1.93 -10.93
C SER A 282 3.47 -2.91 -10.64
N PHE A 283 3.37 -4.15 -11.12
CA PHE A 283 4.47 -5.12 -11.04
C PHE A 283 5.36 -5.09 -12.30
N GLY A 284 4.93 -4.40 -13.35
CA GLY A 284 5.72 -4.00 -14.51
C GLY A 284 6.02 -2.50 -14.50
N ARG A 285 6.49 -1.97 -15.62
CA ARG A 285 6.74 -0.54 -15.79
C ARG A 285 5.46 0.27 -15.59
N ALA A 286 5.55 1.37 -14.87
CA ALA A 286 4.46 2.31 -14.73
C ALA A 286 4.65 3.43 -15.77
N LEU A 287 4.10 3.18 -16.98
CA LEU A 287 4.31 4.04 -18.13
C LEU A 287 3.53 5.35 -18.06
N GLY A 288 4.07 6.36 -18.73
CA GLY A 288 3.39 7.60 -19.05
C GLY A 288 3.70 8.07 -20.46
N TYR A 289 2.75 8.79 -21.08
CA TYR A 289 2.86 9.32 -22.44
C TYR A 289 3.47 10.72 -22.41
N MET A 290 4.77 10.80 -22.63
CA MET A 290 5.52 12.04 -22.64
C MET A 290 6.29 12.22 -23.95
N ASN A 291 6.30 13.44 -24.51
CA ASN A 291 7.01 13.75 -25.75
C ASN A 291 6.64 12.80 -26.91
N ASN A 292 5.35 12.45 -27.03
CA ASN A 292 4.80 11.53 -28.02
C ASN A 292 5.34 10.09 -27.92
N GLN A 293 5.77 9.66 -26.74
CA GLN A 293 6.27 8.32 -26.48
C GLN A 293 5.76 7.80 -25.14
N TRP A 294 5.49 6.50 -25.08
CA TRP A 294 5.29 5.80 -23.82
C TRP A 294 6.65 5.46 -23.20
N ILE A 295 6.90 5.94 -22.02
CA ILE A 295 8.14 5.71 -21.26
C ILE A 295 7.82 5.33 -19.83
N ASP A 296 8.74 4.63 -19.16
CA ASP A 296 8.59 4.37 -17.73
C ASP A 296 8.78 5.68 -16.94
N VAL A 297 7.72 6.12 -16.25
CA VAL A 297 7.72 7.38 -15.49
C VAL A 297 7.74 7.19 -13.99
N HIS A 298 7.31 6.00 -13.49
CA HIS A 298 7.23 5.76 -12.05
C HIS A 298 7.95 4.51 -11.56
N GLY A 299 8.30 3.58 -12.46
CA GLY A 299 8.98 2.33 -12.11
C GLY A 299 8.05 1.19 -11.68
N ALA A 300 8.56 -0.05 -11.80
CA ALA A 300 7.88 -1.24 -11.30
C ALA A 300 7.90 -1.23 -9.76
N GLY A 301 6.72 -1.29 -9.16
CA GLY A 301 6.50 -1.11 -7.71
C GLY A 301 5.74 0.18 -7.37
N ALA A 302 5.44 1.03 -8.35
CA ALA A 302 4.60 2.20 -8.14
C ALA A 302 3.16 1.79 -7.80
N GLN A 303 2.50 2.56 -6.95
CA GLN A 303 1.07 2.43 -6.65
C GLN A 303 0.35 3.68 -7.14
N ARG A 304 -0.68 3.46 -7.93
CA ARG A 304 -1.50 4.50 -8.54
C ARG A 304 -2.98 4.13 -8.43
N SER A 305 -3.84 4.79 -9.21
CA SER A 305 -5.27 4.49 -9.24
C SER A 305 -5.83 4.59 -10.66
N ASP A 306 -6.73 3.68 -10.99
CA ASP A 306 -7.47 3.65 -12.25
C ASP A 306 -8.97 3.73 -11.99
N PRO A 307 -9.77 4.18 -12.98
CA PRO A 307 -11.22 4.09 -12.90
C PRO A 307 -11.69 2.66 -12.69
N LYS A 308 -12.63 2.47 -11.76
CA LYS A 308 -13.28 1.18 -11.50
C LYS A 308 -14.08 0.70 -12.72
N ASP A 309 -14.66 1.65 -13.46
CA ASP A 309 -15.36 1.40 -14.71
C ASP A 309 -14.37 1.43 -15.89
N SER A 310 -14.20 0.29 -16.53
CA SER A 310 -13.31 0.14 -17.67
C SER A 310 -13.69 1.04 -18.86
N SER A 311 -14.96 1.38 -19.02
CA SER A 311 -15.41 2.31 -20.08
C SER A 311 -14.91 3.73 -19.84
N ALA A 312 -14.79 4.16 -18.57
CA ALA A 312 -14.21 5.45 -18.22
C ALA A 312 -12.69 5.50 -18.47
N ALA A 313 -11.99 4.35 -18.41
CA ALA A 313 -10.57 4.26 -18.71
C ALA A 313 -10.27 4.43 -20.22
N ALA A 314 -11.18 4.03 -21.09
CA ALA A 314 -10.96 4.02 -22.55
C ALA A 314 -10.61 5.39 -23.13
N GLN A 315 -11.10 6.48 -22.53
CA GLN A 315 -10.78 7.84 -22.97
C GLN A 315 -9.29 8.21 -22.85
N TYR A 316 -8.55 7.51 -21.99
CA TYR A 316 -7.12 7.75 -21.72
C TYR A 316 -6.17 6.81 -22.49
N ALA A 317 -6.70 5.89 -23.30
CA ALA A 317 -5.92 4.83 -23.94
C ALA A 317 -4.79 5.32 -24.86
N SER A 318 -4.92 6.53 -25.44
CA SER A 318 -3.95 7.04 -26.42
C SER A 318 -2.88 7.96 -25.82
N THR A 319 -3.17 8.65 -24.74
CA THR A 319 -2.31 9.72 -24.19
C THR A 319 -2.14 9.66 -22.68
N GLY A 320 -2.78 8.69 -22.03
CA GLY A 320 -2.77 8.59 -20.56
C GLY A 320 -3.50 9.72 -19.86
N HIS A 321 -3.32 9.81 -18.54
CA HIS A 321 -3.98 10.78 -17.69
C HIS A 321 -2.97 11.56 -16.83
N GLY A 322 -3.31 12.81 -16.53
CA GLY A 322 -2.50 13.68 -15.68
C GLY A 322 -1.25 14.26 -16.35
N PRO A 323 -0.41 15.01 -15.60
CA PRO A 323 0.71 15.77 -16.15
C PRO A 323 1.79 14.92 -16.81
N GLN A 324 1.94 13.66 -16.42
CA GLN A 324 2.90 12.72 -16.96
C GLN A 324 2.28 11.75 -17.97
N GLY A 325 0.97 11.91 -18.25
CA GLY A 325 0.26 11.03 -19.18
C GLY A 325 0.25 9.58 -18.69
N ASP A 326 0.03 9.35 -17.39
CA ASP A 326 0.06 8.03 -16.78
C ASP A 326 -0.86 7.05 -17.51
N ALA A 327 -0.37 5.86 -17.82
CA ALA A 327 -1.15 4.81 -18.46
C ALA A 327 -2.35 4.45 -17.56
N VAL A 328 -3.54 4.40 -18.17
CA VAL A 328 -4.78 4.02 -17.50
C VAL A 328 -5.30 2.74 -18.12
N ARG A 329 -5.41 1.70 -17.31
CA ARG A 329 -5.83 0.35 -17.75
C ARG A 329 -7.11 0.00 -17.00
N GLY A 330 -8.26 0.16 -17.57
CA GLY A 330 -9.54 -0.18 -16.92
C GLY A 330 -9.74 -1.67 -16.63
N ASN A 331 -8.85 -2.53 -17.14
CA ASN A 331 -8.82 -3.97 -16.90
C ASN A 331 -7.44 -4.35 -16.34
N ASN A 332 -7.33 -4.47 -15.04
CA ASN A 332 -6.11 -4.91 -14.37
C ASN A 332 -6.19 -6.38 -13.93
N TYR A 333 -5.05 -6.98 -13.67
CA TYR A 333 -4.96 -8.37 -13.23
C TYR A 333 -5.25 -8.49 -11.73
N VAL A 334 -5.40 -9.72 -11.26
CA VAL A 334 -5.81 -10.02 -9.90
C VAL A 334 -4.91 -11.09 -9.30
N ARG A 335 -4.52 -10.89 -8.05
CA ARG A 335 -3.96 -11.91 -7.16
C ARG A 335 -4.73 -11.87 -5.87
N CYS A 336 -5.31 -13.00 -5.48
CA CYS A 336 -6.17 -13.06 -4.32
C CYS A 336 -5.38 -13.38 -3.05
N VAL A 337 -5.91 -12.95 -1.93
CA VAL A 337 -5.34 -13.16 -0.60
C VAL A 337 -6.38 -13.74 0.35
N THR A 338 -5.94 -14.50 1.33
CA THR A 338 -6.73 -14.91 2.48
C THR A 338 -5.86 -14.87 3.73
N ASP A 339 -6.47 -14.76 4.89
CA ASP A 339 -5.77 -14.88 6.15
C ASP A 339 -5.30 -16.33 6.34
N SER A 340 -4.07 -16.53 6.81
CA SER A 340 -3.55 -17.88 7.04
C SER A 340 -4.37 -18.53 8.15
N ASN A 341 -5.31 -19.39 7.78
CA ASN A 341 -5.90 -20.34 8.72
C ASN A 341 -4.82 -21.36 9.11
N THR A 342 -4.12 -21.13 10.19
CA THR A 342 -3.32 -22.15 10.84
C THR A 342 -4.27 -23.17 11.50
N THR A 343 -5.00 -23.92 10.72
CA THR A 343 -5.50 -25.22 11.15
C THR A 343 -4.32 -26.18 11.08
N THR A 344 -3.45 -26.14 12.06
CA THR A 344 -2.67 -27.32 12.43
C THR A 344 -3.68 -28.36 12.91
N SER A 345 -4.21 -29.15 12.00
CA SER A 345 -4.78 -30.44 12.33
C SER A 345 -3.62 -31.33 12.82
N VAL A 346 -3.33 -31.21 14.10
CA VAL A 346 -2.57 -32.23 14.79
C VAL A 346 -3.46 -33.47 14.85
N SER A 347 -3.36 -34.32 13.82
CA SER A 347 -3.81 -35.70 13.91
C SER A 347 -2.91 -36.44 14.89
N GLY A 348 -3.19 -36.27 16.16
CA GLY A 348 -2.61 -37.02 17.26
C GLY A 348 -3.70 -37.91 17.84
N ASN A 349 -3.67 -39.18 17.45
CA ASN A 349 -4.47 -40.24 18.04
C ASN A 349 -4.07 -40.40 19.52
N PRO A 350 -4.95 -40.18 20.52
CA PRO A 350 -4.60 -40.55 21.89
C PRO A 350 -4.99 -42.03 22.11
N SER A 351 -3.98 -42.86 22.24
CA SER A 351 -4.10 -44.18 22.83
C SER A 351 -4.51 -44.04 24.30
N SER A 352 -5.52 -44.78 24.64
CA SER A 352 -6.14 -44.96 25.96
C SER A 352 -5.14 -45.37 27.04
N THR A 353 -5.23 -44.77 28.25
CA THR A 353 -5.20 -45.54 29.51
C THR A 353 -5.92 -44.77 30.62
N THR A 354 -6.71 -45.53 31.32
CA THR A 354 -7.70 -45.33 32.37
C THR A 354 -7.11 -44.89 33.73
N GLU A 355 -8.05 -44.40 34.56
CA GLU A 355 -8.15 -44.29 36.03
C GLU A 355 -7.88 -42.88 36.55
N GLY A 356 -8.80 -42.16 37.14
CA GLY A 356 -9.78 -42.46 38.19
C GLY A 356 -9.49 -41.56 39.39
N THR A 357 -10.35 -40.64 39.68
CA THR A 357 -10.93 -40.38 41.02
C THR A 357 -11.65 -39.02 41.07
N THR A 358 -12.86 -39.13 41.61
CA THR A 358 -13.87 -38.17 42.01
C THR A 358 -13.37 -37.05 42.98
N SER A 359 -13.91 -35.84 42.84
CA SER A 359 -14.51 -35.07 43.96
C SER A 359 -15.38 -33.92 43.47
N GLN A 360 -16.52 -33.81 44.14
CA GLN A 360 -17.67 -32.95 43.87
C GLN A 360 -17.50 -31.50 44.42
N ALA A 361 -18.38 -30.65 43.84
CA ALA A 361 -19.16 -29.55 44.46
C ALA A 361 -18.42 -28.25 44.65
N THR A 362 -18.97 -27.08 44.40
CA THR A 362 -20.33 -26.54 44.65
C THR A 362 -20.54 -25.27 43.80
N ASN A 363 -21.81 -25.06 43.49
CA ASN A 363 -22.44 -23.83 43.00
C ASN A 363 -22.10 -22.59 43.81
N GLU A 364 -22.02 -21.45 43.13
CA GLU A 364 -22.78 -20.25 43.54
C GLU A 364 -22.77 -19.19 42.42
N GLN A 365 -23.97 -18.86 41.95
CA GLN A 365 -24.31 -17.65 41.23
C GLN A 365 -24.92 -16.68 42.26
N PRO A 366 -24.66 -15.36 42.17
CA PRO A 366 -25.82 -14.52 41.98
C PRO A 366 -25.65 -13.27 41.07
N ALA A 367 -26.72 -13.04 40.40
CA ALA A 367 -27.57 -11.86 40.33
C ALA A 367 -27.20 -10.70 39.42
N GLN A 368 -28.17 -10.51 38.56
CA GLN A 368 -28.51 -9.44 37.64
C GLN A 368 -28.35 -8.01 38.19
N GLY A 369 -27.87 -7.11 37.34
CA GLY A 369 -28.06 -5.67 37.45
C GLY A 369 -28.38 -5.08 36.09
N GLN A 370 -29.64 -4.77 35.87
CA GLN A 370 -30.12 -3.99 34.72
C GLN A 370 -29.65 -2.54 34.88
N ASN A 371 -29.23 -1.90 33.75
CA ASN A 371 -29.55 -0.50 33.54
C ASN A 371 -29.54 -0.14 32.07
N GLN A 372 -30.67 0.22 31.66
CA GLN A 372 -31.29 1.10 30.68
C GLN A 372 -30.40 1.80 29.64
N ALA A 373 -30.90 1.63 28.40
CA ALA A 373 -30.63 2.40 27.22
C ALA A 373 -30.84 3.92 27.38
N ASN A 374 -29.96 4.69 26.75
CA ASN A 374 -30.35 6.00 26.25
C ASN A 374 -29.92 6.11 24.80
N GLY A 375 -30.92 6.11 23.94
CA GLY A 375 -30.78 6.37 22.52
C GLY A 375 -30.51 7.86 22.28
N GLN A 376 -29.61 8.14 21.39
CA GLN A 376 -29.58 9.40 20.65
C GLN A 376 -29.54 9.08 19.16
N GLU A 377 -30.62 9.43 18.51
CA GLU A 377 -30.83 9.43 17.08
C GLU A 377 -29.85 10.41 16.40
N ARG A 378 -29.21 9.95 15.33
CA ARG A 378 -28.53 10.81 14.36
C ARG A 378 -29.56 11.28 13.33
N PRO A 379 -29.51 12.53 12.89
CA PRO A 379 -30.39 13.02 11.83
C PRO A 379 -29.95 12.48 10.46
N GLU A 380 -30.92 11.98 9.70
CA GLU A 380 -30.83 11.70 8.27
C GLU A 380 -30.50 13.00 7.50
N ILE A 381 -29.53 12.89 6.59
CA ILE A 381 -29.27 13.91 5.60
C ILE A 381 -29.96 13.48 4.30
N ASP A 382 -31.00 14.22 3.96
CA ASP A 382 -31.76 14.12 2.72
C ASP A 382 -30.90 14.57 1.53
N LEU A 383 -30.82 13.74 0.50
CA LEU A 383 -30.15 14.04 -0.76
C LEU A 383 -31.19 14.58 -1.74
N ALA A 384 -31.07 15.84 -2.05
CA ALA A 384 -31.63 16.43 -3.27
C ALA A 384 -30.50 17.02 -4.13
#